data_294b9a3cbef1c1ac5dbb741460e2757f
#
_entry.id   294b9a3cbef1c1ac5dbb741460e2757f
#
_cell.length_a   1.000
_cell.length_b   1.000
_cell.length_c   1.000
_cell.angle_alpha   90.00
_cell.angle_beta   90.00
_cell.angle_gamma   90.00
#
_symmetry.space_group_name_H-M   'P 1'
#
loop_
_entity.id
_entity.type
_entity.pdbx_description
1 polymer ?
#
loop_
_entity_poly.entity_id
_entity_poly.type
_entity_poly.pdbx_seq_one_letter_code
_entity_poly.pdbx_strand_id
1 'polypeptide(L)'
;IAVAHSLFWAITASLVMRVAPKNKKTQAIGILAIGTSLATILGLPLGRLVGQLVGWRITFAIIAALALVVMVFIMRLLPNLPSKNAGSLSSLSILAKRPLLIGLYATTVIIVSAHFTAYTYIEPFMVQIGELDPNLATIILLVFGVSGITASVIFNRLYRFGPIQFISTAMILLAV
;
A
#
# COMPACT_ATOMS: atom_id res chain seq x y z
N ILE A 1 4.70 -12.68 9.04
CA ILE A 1 3.93 -11.90 8.05
C ILE A 1 4.54 -10.51 7.88
N ALA A 2 4.74 -9.72 8.96
CA ALA A 2 5.24 -8.34 8.87
C ALA A 2 6.56 -8.20 8.11
N VAL A 3 7.55 -9.06 8.37
CA VAL A 3 8.85 -9.06 7.68
C VAL A 3 8.68 -9.36 6.19
N ALA A 4 7.88 -10.37 5.84
CA ALA A 4 7.62 -10.71 4.43
C ALA A 4 6.91 -9.56 3.70
N HIS A 5 5.96 -8.89 4.35
CA HIS A 5 5.23 -7.75 3.82
C HIS A 5 6.14 -6.54 3.60
N SER A 6 7.02 -6.23 4.55
CA SER A 6 7.98 -5.13 4.41
C SER A 6 8.98 -5.37 3.28
N LEU A 7 9.49 -6.60 3.12
CA LEU A 7 10.35 -6.98 2.01
C LEU A 7 9.62 -6.85 0.66
N PHE A 8 8.38 -7.32 0.59
CA PHE A 8 7.55 -7.18 -0.61
C PHE A 8 7.46 -5.72 -1.06
N TRP A 9 7.07 -4.81 -0.16
CA TRP A 9 6.94 -3.39 -0.49
C TRP A 9 8.27 -2.73 -0.85
N ALA A 10 9.35 -3.10 -0.17
CA ALA A 10 10.68 -2.55 -0.44
C ALA A 10 11.20 -2.88 -1.84
N ILE A 11 10.86 -4.06 -2.39
CA ILE A 11 11.39 -4.53 -3.68
C ILE A 11 10.43 -4.40 -4.84
N THR A 12 9.11 -4.34 -4.61
CA THR A 12 8.09 -4.46 -5.67
C THR A 12 8.27 -3.41 -6.77
N ALA A 13 8.38 -2.13 -6.42
CA ALA A 13 8.51 -1.06 -7.41
C ALA A 13 9.81 -1.21 -8.23
N SER A 14 10.93 -1.53 -7.59
CA SER A 14 12.21 -1.74 -8.26
C SER A 14 12.19 -2.97 -9.16
N LEU A 15 11.54 -4.04 -8.74
CA LEU A 15 11.36 -5.26 -9.51
C LEU A 15 10.52 -5.00 -10.78
N VAL A 16 9.38 -4.32 -10.63
CA VAL A 16 8.53 -3.93 -11.77
C VAL A 16 9.32 -3.11 -12.77
N MET A 17 10.12 -2.14 -12.32
CA MET A 17 10.97 -1.31 -13.20
C MET A 17 12.06 -2.09 -13.91
N ARG A 18 12.52 -3.22 -13.33
CA ARG A 18 13.54 -4.10 -13.95
C ARG A 18 12.96 -5.05 -14.97
N VAL A 19 11.74 -5.55 -14.73
CA VAL A 19 11.06 -6.50 -15.63
C VAL A 19 10.37 -5.79 -16.80
N ALA A 20 9.90 -4.56 -16.58
CA ALA A 20 9.19 -3.80 -17.59
C ALA A 20 10.08 -3.46 -18.80
N PRO A 21 9.58 -3.55 -20.05
CA PRO A 21 10.26 -3.06 -21.24
C PRO A 21 10.64 -1.59 -21.09
N LYS A 22 11.77 -1.20 -21.69
CA LYS A 22 12.34 0.16 -21.54
C LYS A 22 11.33 1.27 -21.84
N ASN A 23 10.49 1.09 -22.85
CA ASN A 23 9.48 2.05 -23.31
C ASN A 23 8.14 1.98 -22.55
N LYS A 24 7.95 1.02 -21.62
CA LYS A 24 6.69 0.80 -20.88
C LYS A 24 6.83 0.88 -19.36
N LYS A 25 7.94 1.39 -18.85
CA LYS A 25 8.22 1.47 -17.41
C LYS A 25 7.17 2.29 -16.66
N THR A 26 6.80 3.45 -17.18
CA THR A 26 5.76 4.32 -16.59
C THR A 26 4.40 3.60 -16.56
N GLN A 27 4.06 2.89 -17.63
CA GLN A 27 2.83 2.11 -17.70
C GLN A 27 2.84 0.98 -16.66
N ALA A 28 3.96 0.28 -16.47
CA ALA A 28 4.09 -0.80 -15.50
C ALA A 28 3.91 -0.31 -14.05
N ILE A 29 4.50 0.83 -13.70
CA ILE A 29 4.26 1.49 -12.39
C ILE A 29 2.80 1.94 -12.25
N GLY A 30 2.19 2.44 -13.32
CA GLY A 30 0.76 2.79 -13.33
C GLY A 30 -0.13 1.58 -13.04
N ILE A 31 0.14 0.42 -13.64
CA ILE A 31 -0.59 -0.83 -13.37
C ILE A 31 -0.41 -1.28 -11.93
N LEU A 32 0.81 -1.19 -11.38
CA LEU A 32 1.07 -1.48 -9.97
C LEU A 32 0.23 -0.56 -9.05
N ALA A 33 0.20 0.73 -9.34
CA ALA A 33 -0.57 1.71 -8.57
C ALA A 33 -2.08 1.41 -8.63
N ILE A 34 -2.62 1.09 -9.81
CA ILE A 34 -4.03 0.69 -9.98
C ILE A 34 -4.34 -0.56 -9.18
N GLY A 35 -3.49 -1.60 -9.26
CA GLY A 35 -3.66 -2.83 -8.50
C GLY A 35 -3.67 -2.59 -6.99
N THR A 36 -2.77 -1.76 -6.49
CA THR A 36 -2.71 -1.37 -5.07
C THR A 36 -3.98 -0.62 -4.65
N SER A 37 -4.42 0.34 -5.46
CA SER A 37 -5.66 1.10 -5.19
C SER A 37 -6.89 0.20 -5.16
N LEU A 38 -7.03 -0.70 -6.13
CA LEU A 38 -8.14 -1.66 -6.16
C LEU A 38 -8.11 -2.60 -4.95
N ALA A 39 -6.94 -3.07 -4.54
CA ALA A 39 -6.79 -3.91 -3.35
C ALA A 39 -7.21 -3.17 -2.07
N THR A 40 -6.88 -1.90 -1.95
CA THR A 40 -7.26 -1.06 -0.80
C THR A 40 -8.76 -0.79 -0.78
N ILE A 41 -9.37 -0.47 -1.94
CA ILE A 41 -10.80 -0.15 -2.04
C ILE A 41 -11.68 -1.38 -1.79
N LEU A 42 -11.33 -2.48 -2.46
CA LEU A 42 -12.17 -3.68 -2.46
C LEU A 42 -11.82 -4.65 -1.32
N GLY A 43 -10.60 -4.58 -0.78
CA GLY A 43 -10.09 -5.56 0.17
C GLY A 43 -10.92 -5.64 1.45
N LEU A 44 -11.18 -4.53 2.11
CA LEU A 44 -12.01 -4.52 3.32
C LEU A 44 -13.47 -4.91 3.06
N PRO A 45 -14.20 -4.28 2.10
CA PRO A 45 -15.59 -4.64 1.85
C PRO A 45 -15.76 -6.09 1.40
N LEU A 46 -14.91 -6.58 0.50
CA LEU A 46 -14.96 -7.98 0.05
C LEU A 46 -14.58 -8.95 1.17
N GLY A 47 -13.52 -8.64 1.93
CA GLY A 47 -13.11 -9.46 3.07
C GLY A 47 -14.21 -9.59 4.10
N ARG A 48 -14.92 -8.49 4.39
CA ARG A 48 -16.08 -8.49 5.28
C ARG A 48 -17.25 -9.31 4.72
N LEU A 49 -17.64 -9.08 3.47
CA LEU A 49 -18.75 -9.80 2.83
C LEU A 49 -18.49 -11.31 2.83
N VAL A 50 -17.31 -11.73 2.38
CA VAL A 50 -16.93 -13.14 2.38
C VAL A 50 -16.86 -13.69 3.81
N GLY A 51 -16.30 -12.93 4.74
CA GLY A 51 -16.24 -13.32 6.15
C GLY A 51 -17.60 -13.54 6.80
N GLN A 52 -18.60 -12.73 6.44
CA GLN A 52 -20.00 -12.91 6.88
C GLN A 52 -20.67 -14.13 6.26
N LEU A 53 -20.38 -14.42 4.98
CA LEU A 53 -21.01 -15.53 4.26
C LEU A 53 -20.44 -16.90 4.65
N VAL A 54 -19.13 -17.03 4.74
CA VAL A 54 -18.44 -18.33 4.89
C VAL A 54 -17.61 -18.43 6.18
N GLY A 55 -17.55 -17.38 6.95
CA GLY A 55 -16.76 -17.30 8.18
C GLY A 55 -15.28 -16.98 7.92
N TRP A 56 -14.61 -16.48 8.95
CA TRP A 56 -13.24 -15.98 8.85
C TRP A 56 -12.21 -17.06 8.46
N ARG A 57 -12.38 -18.30 8.91
CA ARG A 57 -11.45 -19.40 8.60
C ARG A 57 -11.40 -19.70 7.10
N ILE A 58 -12.56 -19.78 6.46
CA ILE A 58 -12.65 -20.03 5.01
C ILE A 58 -12.18 -18.82 4.24
N THR A 59 -12.47 -17.61 4.69
CA THR A 59 -11.94 -16.38 4.09
C THR A 59 -10.41 -16.38 4.04
N PHE A 60 -9.75 -16.71 5.15
CA PHE A 60 -8.29 -16.81 5.17
C PHE A 60 -7.77 -17.95 4.30
N ALA A 61 -8.48 -19.08 4.22
CA ALA A 61 -8.11 -20.18 3.33
C ALA A 61 -8.17 -19.76 1.84
N ILE A 62 -9.21 -19.02 1.45
CA ILE A 62 -9.34 -18.45 0.09
C ILE A 62 -8.17 -17.50 -0.20
N ILE A 63 -7.85 -16.59 0.71
CA ILE A 63 -6.71 -15.66 0.55
C ILE A 63 -5.40 -16.43 0.42
N ALA A 64 -5.18 -17.45 1.24
CA ALA A 64 -3.98 -18.31 1.16
C ALA A 64 -3.90 -19.05 -0.18
N ALA A 65 -5.00 -19.58 -0.67
CA ALA A 65 -5.06 -20.26 -1.98
C ALA A 65 -4.73 -19.28 -3.12
N LEU A 66 -5.31 -18.09 -3.12
CA LEU A 66 -4.98 -17.03 -4.08
C LEU A 66 -3.51 -16.63 -4.03
N ALA A 67 -2.95 -16.48 -2.83
CA ALA A 67 -1.53 -16.17 -2.65
C ALA A 67 -0.63 -17.27 -3.21
N LEU A 68 -0.98 -18.56 -3.02
CA LEU A 68 -0.27 -19.68 -3.60
C LEU A 68 -0.32 -19.66 -5.13
N VAL A 69 -1.48 -19.40 -5.71
CA VAL A 69 -1.62 -19.28 -7.17
C VAL A 69 -0.72 -18.16 -7.70
N VAL A 70 -0.76 -16.96 -7.09
CA VAL A 70 0.09 -15.83 -7.47
C VAL A 70 1.57 -16.20 -7.31
N MET A 71 1.96 -16.87 -6.24
CA MET A 71 3.33 -17.33 -6.01
C MET A 71 3.79 -18.26 -7.14
N VAL A 72 2.96 -19.23 -7.57
CA VAL A 72 3.28 -20.12 -8.68
C VAL A 72 3.44 -19.34 -9.99
N PHE A 73 2.57 -18.36 -10.26
CA PHE A 73 2.72 -17.49 -11.44
C PHE A 73 4.01 -16.68 -11.40
N ILE A 74 4.35 -16.08 -10.26
CA ILE A 74 5.61 -15.34 -10.11
C ILE A 74 6.81 -16.25 -10.35
N MET A 75 6.83 -17.45 -9.76
CA MET A 75 7.93 -18.41 -9.96
C MET A 75 8.06 -18.87 -11.43
N ARG A 76 6.95 -18.94 -12.16
CA ARG A 76 6.95 -19.37 -13.57
C ARG A 76 7.26 -18.25 -14.55
N LEU A 77 6.81 -17.03 -14.27
CA LEU A 77 6.87 -15.90 -15.20
C LEU A 77 8.04 -14.95 -14.93
N LEU A 78 8.55 -14.91 -13.69
CA LEU A 78 9.64 -14.01 -13.35
C LEU A 78 10.97 -14.58 -13.88
N PRO A 79 11.67 -13.86 -14.78
CA PRO A 79 12.97 -14.29 -15.26
C PRO A 79 14.01 -14.22 -14.13
N ASN A 80 15.05 -15.06 -14.21
CA ASN A 80 16.19 -14.98 -13.31
C ASN A 80 16.90 -13.63 -13.46
N LEU A 81 16.70 -12.75 -12.49
CA LEU A 81 17.32 -11.43 -12.47
C LEU A 81 18.58 -11.46 -11.61
N PRO A 82 19.77 -11.29 -12.18
CA PRO A 82 20.99 -11.22 -11.38
C PRO A 82 20.96 -10.03 -10.44
N SER A 83 21.32 -10.23 -9.17
CA SER A 83 21.45 -9.14 -8.20
C SER A 83 22.68 -8.30 -8.57
N LYS A 84 22.47 -7.20 -9.27
CA LYS A 84 23.56 -6.32 -9.70
C LYS A 84 24.09 -5.39 -8.60
N ASN A 85 23.29 -5.11 -7.56
CA ASN A 85 23.61 -4.23 -6.45
C ASN A 85 22.93 -4.75 -5.18
N ALA A 86 23.37 -5.88 -4.66
CA ALA A 86 23.02 -6.26 -3.30
C ALA A 86 23.68 -5.24 -2.37
N GLY A 87 22.90 -4.36 -1.76
CA GLY A 87 23.40 -3.46 -0.74
C GLY A 87 24.08 -4.30 0.34
N SER A 88 25.33 -4.00 0.65
CA SER A 88 26.02 -4.66 1.75
C SER A 88 25.56 -4.05 3.07
N LEU A 89 25.70 -4.80 4.18
CA LEU A 89 25.41 -4.26 5.53
C LEU A 89 26.22 -3.00 5.84
N SER A 90 27.38 -2.81 5.19
CA SER A 90 28.15 -1.57 5.27
C SER A 90 27.39 -0.34 4.73
N SER A 91 26.43 -0.52 3.82
CA SER A 91 25.58 0.57 3.32
C SER A 91 24.68 1.14 4.42
N LEU A 92 24.32 0.34 5.44
CA LEU A 92 23.55 0.81 6.60
C LEU A 92 24.33 1.82 7.43
N SER A 93 25.65 1.61 7.59
CA SER A 93 26.53 2.56 8.28
C SER A 93 26.61 3.91 7.54
N ILE A 94 26.61 3.88 6.21
CA ILE A 94 26.61 5.10 5.39
C ILE A 94 25.25 5.83 5.51
N LEU A 95 24.17 5.07 5.54
CA LEU A 95 22.82 5.61 5.74
C LEU A 95 22.68 6.30 7.11
N ALA A 96 23.16 5.63 8.17
CA ALA A 96 23.14 6.13 9.55
C ALA A 96 23.93 7.44 9.75
N LYS A 97 24.87 7.75 8.85
CA LYS A 97 25.65 9.01 8.87
C LYS A 97 24.95 10.18 8.16
N ARG A 98 23.78 9.96 7.55
CA ARG A 98 23.05 11.00 6.81
C ARG A 98 21.77 11.40 7.54
N PRO A 99 21.78 12.48 8.37
CA PRO A 99 20.64 12.85 9.22
C PRO A 99 19.36 13.12 8.43
N LEU A 100 19.46 13.65 7.21
CA LEU A 100 18.31 13.88 6.32
C LEU A 100 17.61 12.56 5.95
N LEU A 101 18.36 11.50 5.67
CA LEU A 101 17.78 10.19 5.35
C LEU A 101 17.16 9.54 6.58
N ILE A 102 17.79 9.67 7.75
CA ILE A 102 17.22 9.19 9.01
C ILE A 102 15.89 9.90 9.28
N GLY A 103 15.85 11.22 9.16
CA GLY A 103 14.62 12.01 9.29
C GLY A 103 13.52 11.56 8.34
N LEU A 104 13.85 11.33 7.06
CA LEU A 104 12.91 10.84 6.06
C LEU A 104 12.34 9.47 6.44
N TYR A 105 13.19 8.52 6.84
CA TYR A 105 12.73 7.18 7.26
C TYR A 105 11.90 7.25 8.54
N ALA A 106 12.31 8.04 9.54
CA ALA A 106 11.56 8.21 10.78
C ALA A 106 10.16 8.80 10.49
N THR A 107 10.08 9.85 9.68
CA THR A 107 8.81 10.45 9.26
C THR A 107 7.94 9.43 8.52
N THR A 108 8.52 8.64 7.61
CA THR A 108 7.78 7.59 6.90
C THR A 108 7.24 6.55 7.86
N VAL A 109 8.04 6.09 8.83
CA VAL A 109 7.58 5.11 9.85
C VAL A 109 6.42 5.67 10.65
N ILE A 110 6.52 6.92 11.13
CA ILE A 110 5.48 7.57 11.94
C ILE A 110 4.19 7.71 11.13
N ILE A 111 4.25 8.27 9.92
CA ILE A 111 3.07 8.50 9.07
C ILE A 111 2.40 7.18 8.69
N VAL A 112 3.17 6.19 8.26
CA VAL A 112 2.62 4.88 7.86
C VAL A 112 2.01 4.15 9.05
N SER A 113 2.66 4.19 10.22
CA SER A 113 2.12 3.59 11.44
C SER A 113 0.82 4.27 11.88
N ALA A 114 0.76 5.60 11.88
CA ALA A 114 -0.44 6.36 12.22
C ALA A 114 -1.58 6.04 11.23
N HIS A 115 -1.28 6.04 9.92
CA HIS A 115 -2.26 5.73 8.89
C HIS A 115 -2.85 4.33 9.05
N PHE A 116 -2.02 3.30 9.20
CA PHE A 116 -2.51 1.93 9.34
C PHE A 116 -3.20 1.69 10.69
N THR A 117 -2.81 2.39 11.74
CA THR A 117 -3.53 2.35 13.02
C THR A 117 -4.95 2.90 12.84
N ALA A 118 -5.10 4.10 12.28
CA ALA A 118 -6.40 4.68 12.00
C ALA A 118 -7.24 3.77 11.09
N TYR A 119 -6.64 3.28 9.99
CA TYR A 119 -7.31 2.40 9.03
C TYR A 119 -7.81 1.08 9.64
N THR A 120 -7.03 0.48 10.54
CA THR A 120 -7.39 -0.79 11.20
C THR A 120 -8.53 -0.63 12.18
N TYR A 121 -8.59 0.51 12.88
CA TYR A 121 -9.59 0.74 13.93
C TYR A 121 -10.81 1.54 13.47
N ILE A 122 -10.83 2.03 12.23
CA ILE A 122 -11.95 2.87 11.74
C ILE A 122 -13.29 2.11 11.74
N GLU A 123 -13.30 0.85 11.32
CA GLU A 123 -14.54 0.05 11.31
C GLU A 123 -15.04 -0.28 12.71
N PRO A 124 -14.24 -0.85 13.64
CA PRO A 124 -14.63 -1.03 15.03
C PRO A 124 -15.11 0.28 15.68
N PHE A 125 -14.46 1.39 15.40
CA PHE A 125 -14.86 2.69 15.92
C PHE A 125 -16.25 3.10 15.42
N MET A 126 -16.51 2.99 14.13
CA MET A 126 -17.81 3.34 13.56
C MET A 126 -18.94 2.45 14.11
N VAL A 127 -18.72 1.14 14.21
CA VAL A 127 -19.77 0.17 14.57
C VAL A 127 -19.95 0.08 16.08
N GLN A 128 -18.86 0.06 16.88
CA GLN A 128 -18.94 -0.21 18.31
C GLN A 128 -19.10 1.06 19.15
N ILE A 129 -18.51 2.18 18.71
CA ILE A 129 -18.55 3.46 19.43
C ILE A 129 -19.53 4.41 18.79
N GLY A 130 -19.51 4.51 17.46
CA GLY A 130 -20.43 5.34 16.70
C GLY A 130 -21.82 4.75 16.49
N GLU A 131 -22.04 3.50 16.91
CA GLU A 131 -23.32 2.77 16.78
C GLU A 131 -23.92 2.80 15.36
N LEU A 132 -23.03 2.97 14.35
CA LEU A 132 -23.44 3.02 12.94
C LEU A 132 -23.89 1.62 12.46
N ASP A 133 -24.90 1.64 11.59
CA ASP A 133 -25.31 0.42 10.90
C ASP A 133 -24.11 -0.19 10.14
N PRO A 134 -23.90 -1.50 10.25
CA PRO A 134 -22.80 -2.18 9.60
C PRO A 134 -22.74 -1.98 8.06
N ASN A 135 -23.87 -1.83 7.39
CA ASN A 135 -23.91 -1.58 5.95
C ASN A 135 -23.46 -0.15 5.63
N LEU A 136 -23.86 0.81 6.46
CA LEU A 136 -23.41 2.20 6.34
C LEU A 136 -21.90 2.31 6.55
N ALA A 137 -21.34 1.60 7.56
CA ALA A 137 -19.90 1.52 7.77
C ALA A 137 -19.19 0.96 6.52
N THR A 138 -19.76 -0.05 5.85
CA THR A 138 -19.20 -0.60 4.61
C THR A 138 -19.19 0.44 3.48
N ILE A 139 -20.28 1.22 3.33
CA ILE A 139 -20.36 2.29 2.32
C ILE A 139 -19.31 3.37 2.60
N ILE A 140 -19.14 3.77 3.85
CA ILE A 140 -18.13 4.77 4.25
C ILE A 140 -16.71 4.26 3.91
N LEU A 141 -16.41 3.00 4.16
CA LEU A 141 -15.14 2.38 3.80
C LEU A 141 -14.91 2.35 2.28
N LEU A 142 -15.97 2.10 1.49
CA LEU A 142 -15.89 2.20 0.03
C LEU A 142 -15.59 3.63 -0.43
N VAL A 143 -16.28 4.62 0.13
CA VAL A 143 -16.03 6.04 -0.16
C VAL A 143 -14.60 6.41 0.22
N PHE A 144 -14.12 5.95 1.37
CA PHE A 144 -12.73 6.15 1.79
C PHE A 144 -11.74 5.55 0.79
N GLY A 145 -11.99 4.34 0.30
CA GLY A 145 -11.18 3.71 -0.73
C GLY A 145 -11.17 4.51 -2.06
N VAL A 146 -12.36 4.93 -2.53
CA VAL A 146 -12.50 5.74 -3.76
C VAL A 146 -11.80 7.10 -3.62
N SER A 147 -11.76 7.69 -2.42
CA SER A 147 -11.04 8.93 -2.16
C SER A 147 -9.55 8.80 -2.45
N GLY A 148 -8.96 7.63 -2.25
CA GLY A 148 -7.57 7.33 -2.59
C GLY A 148 -7.28 7.43 -4.09
N ILE A 149 -8.20 6.96 -4.95
CA ILE A 149 -8.08 7.15 -6.41
C ILE A 149 -8.16 8.64 -6.76
N THR A 150 -9.15 9.32 -6.19
CA THR A 150 -9.34 10.76 -6.41
C THR A 150 -8.10 11.54 -6.00
N ALA A 151 -7.53 11.23 -4.84
CA ALA A 151 -6.28 11.82 -4.36
C ALA A 151 -5.12 11.57 -5.33
N SER A 152 -5.02 10.36 -5.90
CA SER A 152 -3.97 10.03 -6.90
C SER A 152 -4.10 10.86 -8.18
N VAL A 153 -5.33 11.09 -8.66
CA VAL A 153 -5.59 11.96 -9.83
C VAL A 153 -5.25 13.41 -9.52
N ILE A 154 -5.66 13.89 -8.33
CA ILE A 154 -5.38 15.25 -7.85
C ILE A 154 -3.87 15.44 -7.67
N PHE A 155 -3.17 14.43 -7.15
CA PHE A 155 -1.71 14.45 -7.00
C PHE A 155 -1.01 14.84 -8.31
N ASN A 156 -1.33 14.17 -9.40
CA ASN A 156 -0.72 14.44 -10.70
C ASN A 156 -0.95 15.89 -11.19
N ARG A 157 -2.05 16.51 -10.78
CA ARG A 157 -2.36 17.91 -11.11
C ARG A 157 -1.69 18.91 -10.17
N LEU A 158 -1.69 18.63 -8.87
CA LEU A 158 -1.14 19.53 -7.84
C LEU A 158 0.38 19.48 -7.76
N TYR A 159 1.00 18.36 -8.12
CA TYR A 159 2.47 18.23 -8.11
C TYR A 159 3.17 19.26 -9.02
N ARG A 160 2.44 19.82 -10.00
CA ARG A 160 2.94 20.90 -10.85
C ARG A 160 3.23 22.21 -10.11
N PHE A 161 2.65 22.41 -8.92
CA PHE A 161 2.90 23.61 -8.10
C PHE A 161 4.16 23.51 -7.22
N GLY A 162 4.84 22.39 -7.24
CA GLY A 162 6.08 22.12 -6.52
C GLY A 162 5.94 21.13 -5.35
N PRO A 163 6.99 20.36 -5.06
CA PRO A 163 6.93 19.30 -4.06
C PRO A 163 6.70 19.81 -2.64
N ILE A 164 7.24 20.97 -2.29
CA ILE A 164 7.12 21.53 -0.94
C ILE A 164 5.66 21.93 -0.65
N GLN A 165 5.03 22.67 -1.56
CA GLN A 165 3.64 23.10 -1.41
C GLN A 165 2.70 21.88 -1.37
N PHE A 166 2.96 20.87 -2.20
CA PHE A 166 2.19 19.65 -2.21
C PHE A 166 2.27 18.92 -0.86
N ILE A 167 3.49 18.70 -0.33
CA ILE A 167 3.70 18.00 0.95
C ILE A 167 3.06 18.80 2.09
N SER A 168 3.24 20.11 2.13
CA SER A 168 2.64 20.96 3.17
C SER A 168 1.11 20.88 3.15
N THR A 169 0.50 20.94 1.97
CA THR A 169 -0.96 20.83 1.82
C THR A 169 -1.45 19.44 2.26
N ALA A 170 -0.75 18.37 1.87
CA ALA A 170 -1.09 17.02 2.28
C ALA A 170 -0.99 16.83 3.80
N MET A 171 0.03 17.41 4.43
CA MET A 171 0.19 17.35 5.90
C MET A 171 -0.91 18.13 6.63
N ILE A 172 -1.30 19.28 6.12
CA ILE A 172 -2.42 20.08 6.70
C ILE A 172 -3.72 19.28 6.59
N LEU A 173 -4.00 18.69 5.44
CA LEU A 173 -5.21 17.87 5.24
C LEU A 173 -5.24 16.60 6.10
N LEU A 174 -4.08 16.07 6.49
CA LEU A 174 -3.99 14.92 7.41
C LEU A 174 -4.19 15.33 8.88
N ALA A 175 -3.99 16.60 9.22
CA ALA A 175 -4.09 17.09 10.59
C ALA A 175 -5.50 17.59 10.96
N VAL A 176 -6.41 17.74 9.98
CA VAL A 176 -7.82 18.13 10.13
C VAL A 176 -8.74 16.92 10.11
#